data_7d1b123da7267a2b271d29c5ba2a1084
#
_entry.id   7d1b123da7267a2b271d29c5ba2a1084
#
_cell.length_a   1.000
_cell.length_b   1.000
_cell.length_c   1.000
_cell.angle_alpha   90.00
_cell.angle_beta   90.00
_cell.angle_gamma   90.00
#
_symmetry.space_group_name_H-M   'P 1'
#
loop_
_entity.id
_entity.type
_entity.pdbx_description
1 polymer ?
#
loop_
_entity_poly.entity_id
_entity_poly.type
_entity_poly.pdbx_seq_one_letter_code
_entity_poly.pdbx_strand_id
1 'polypeptide(L)'
;IMNETAMRYIASHRDEILMALMEGLYEPYSPEAATSFKRKVDPFENPIGSTFGRSASMIADGMAAGMPPRAFRQTFDDMIRIRAVQGISPSEVMSFLFAVRKVLTTVTDGSGDDCLPVSDLAEINEWIDGAIALCMDIYMECRENIFNLKVMELKKFGAAGREMREKRI
;
A
#
# COMPACT_ATOMS: atom_id res chain seq x y z
N ILE A 1 -18.42 0.03 9.73
CA ILE A 1 -19.03 -0.06 8.37
C ILE A 1 -19.45 1.35 8.00
N MET A 2 -18.92 1.87 6.90
CA MET A 2 -19.27 3.21 6.42
C MET A 2 -20.77 3.30 6.06
N ASN A 3 -21.40 4.41 6.48
CA ASN A 3 -22.78 4.70 6.14
C ASN A 3 -22.92 5.25 4.71
N GLU A 4 -24.15 5.40 4.24
CA GLU A 4 -24.42 5.84 2.86
C GLU A 4 -23.88 7.26 2.56
N THR A 5 -23.90 8.16 3.52
CA THR A 5 -23.39 9.55 3.36
C THR A 5 -21.87 9.53 3.18
N ALA A 6 -21.13 8.77 4.00
CA ALA A 6 -19.69 8.61 3.87
C ALA A 6 -19.32 7.96 2.53
N MET A 7 -20.04 6.92 2.11
CA MET A 7 -19.80 6.27 0.81
C MET A 7 -20.03 7.21 -0.36
N ARG A 8 -21.12 8.01 -0.33
CA ARG A 8 -21.43 9.01 -1.37
C ARG A 8 -20.35 10.08 -1.44
N TYR A 9 -19.88 10.56 -0.30
CA TYR A 9 -18.78 11.51 -0.21
C TYR A 9 -17.49 10.96 -0.83
N ILE A 10 -17.10 9.72 -0.50
CA ILE A 10 -15.93 9.06 -1.11
C ILE A 10 -16.13 8.91 -2.61
N ALA A 11 -17.32 8.54 -3.08
CA ALA A 11 -17.60 8.39 -4.49
C ALA A 11 -17.48 9.73 -5.27
N SER A 12 -17.90 10.86 -4.68
CA SER A 12 -17.75 12.18 -5.28
C SER A 12 -16.30 12.67 -5.34
N HIS A 13 -15.42 12.19 -4.43
CA HIS A 13 -13.99 12.54 -4.37
C HIS A 13 -13.07 11.40 -4.82
N ARG A 14 -13.61 10.47 -5.59
CA ARG A 14 -12.90 9.27 -6.04
C ARG A 14 -11.57 9.58 -6.75
N ASP A 15 -11.58 10.56 -7.62
CA ASP A 15 -10.40 10.90 -8.43
C ASP A 15 -9.31 11.57 -7.60
N GLU A 16 -9.66 12.40 -6.62
CA GLU A 16 -8.74 12.97 -5.65
C GLU A 16 -8.12 11.87 -4.77
N ILE A 17 -8.93 10.90 -4.34
CA ILE A 17 -8.46 9.74 -3.57
C ILE A 17 -7.51 8.90 -4.42
N LEU A 18 -7.85 8.63 -5.67
CA LEU A 18 -6.98 7.89 -6.58
C LEU A 18 -5.64 8.60 -6.79
N MET A 19 -5.67 9.92 -7.00
CA MET A 19 -4.45 10.72 -7.14
C MET A 19 -3.60 10.66 -5.86
N ALA A 20 -4.21 10.80 -4.68
CA ALA A 20 -3.52 10.72 -3.40
C ALA A 20 -2.89 9.33 -3.17
N LEU A 21 -3.61 8.25 -3.50
CA LEU A 21 -3.07 6.88 -3.46
C LEU A 21 -1.82 6.75 -4.35
N MET A 22 -1.91 7.24 -5.59
CA MET A 22 -0.80 7.16 -6.54
C MET A 22 0.40 7.99 -6.11
N GLU A 23 0.19 9.23 -5.63
CA GLU A 23 1.26 10.09 -5.11
C GLU A 23 1.97 9.43 -3.92
N GLY A 24 1.21 8.95 -2.94
CA GLY A 24 1.78 8.27 -1.78
C GLY A 24 2.48 6.95 -2.12
N LEU A 25 2.03 6.23 -3.15
CA LEU A 25 2.72 5.03 -3.63
C LEU A 25 4.08 5.36 -4.25
N TYR A 26 4.23 6.51 -4.90
CA TYR A 26 5.49 6.90 -5.54
C TYR A 26 6.40 7.76 -4.66
N GLU A 27 5.91 8.32 -3.55
CA GLU A 27 6.68 9.19 -2.66
C GLU A 27 8.04 8.62 -2.23
N PRO A 28 8.19 7.32 -1.87
CA PRO A 28 9.47 6.78 -1.43
C PRO A 28 10.51 6.57 -2.54
N TYR A 29 10.13 6.76 -3.80
CA TYR A 29 11.01 6.53 -4.94
C TYR A 29 11.68 7.82 -5.41
N SER A 30 12.86 7.70 -6.06
CA SER A 30 13.49 8.86 -6.70
C SER A 30 12.58 9.44 -7.80
N PRO A 31 12.72 10.74 -8.13
CA PRO A 31 11.90 11.36 -9.18
C PRO A 31 11.99 10.63 -10.52
N GLU A 32 13.17 10.10 -10.87
CA GLU A 32 13.40 9.34 -12.11
C GLU A 32 12.66 8.01 -12.10
N ALA A 33 12.74 7.26 -10.98
CA ALA A 33 12.04 6.00 -10.81
C ALA A 33 10.52 6.20 -10.80
N ALA A 34 10.02 7.19 -10.06
CA ALA A 34 8.62 7.55 -10.02
C ALA A 34 8.08 7.93 -11.42
N THR A 35 8.85 8.70 -12.20
CA THR A 35 8.50 9.05 -13.57
C THR A 35 8.44 7.81 -14.47
N SER A 36 9.38 6.88 -14.31
CA SER A 36 9.38 5.62 -15.07
C SER A 36 8.16 4.78 -14.75
N PHE A 37 7.79 4.63 -13.46
CA PHE A 37 6.62 3.86 -13.05
C PHE A 37 5.29 4.49 -13.47
N LYS A 38 5.22 5.81 -13.60
CA LYS A 38 4.02 6.54 -14.06
C LYS A 38 3.78 6.42 -15.56
N ARG A 39 4.75 5.92 -16.34
CA ARG A 39 4.58 5.75 -17.79
C ARG A 39 3.51 4.70 -18.09
N LYS A 40 2.55 5.09 -18.92
CA LYS A 40 1.52 4.18 -19.46
C LYS A 40 2.13 3.40 -20.64
N VAL A 41 2.75 2.28 -20.32
CA VAL A 41 3.31 1.33 -21.30
C VAL A 41 2.73 -0.06 -21.02
N ASP A 42 3.10 -1.03 -21.84
CA ASP A 42 2.67 -2.41 -21.64
C ASP A 42 2.98 -2.90 -20.21
N PRO A 43 2.07 -3.65 -19.53
CA PRO A 43 2.30 -4.18 -18.19
C PRO A 43 3.57 -5.02 -18.04
N PHE A 44 4.04 -5.65 -19.11
CA PHE A 44 5.31 -6.39 -19.12
C PHE A 44 6.53 -5.47 -19.08
N GLU A 45 6.42 -4.27 -19.66
CA GLU A 45 7.49 -3.27 -19.63
C GLU A 45 7.51 -2.47 -18.32
N ASN A 46 6.35 -2.32 -17.66
CA ASN A 46 6.21 -1.59 -16.39
C ASN A 46 5.30 -2.33 -15.40
N PRO A 47 5.74 -3.49 -14.87
CA PRO A 47 4.91 -4.30 -13.98
C PRO A 47 4.61 -3.59 -12.65
N ILE A 48 5.53 -2.80 -12.11
CA ILE A 48 5.33 -2.05 -10.85
C ILE A 48 4.27 -0.97 -11.03
N GLY A 49 4.41 -0.12 -12.05
CA GLY A 49 3.44 0.94 -12.33
C GLY A 49 2.06 0.39 -12.66
N SER A 50 1.98 -0.70 -13.41
CA SER A 50 0.72 -1.39 -13.72
C SER A 50 0.05 -1.94 -12.44
N THR A 51 0.82 -2.58 -11.56
CA THR A 51 0.29 -3.10 -10.28
C THR A 51 -0.21 -1.97 -9.41
N PHE A 52 0.57 -0.90 -9.22
CA PHE A 52 0.17 0.24 -8.40
C PHE A 52 -1.08 0.94 -8.93
N GLY A 53 -1.14 1.20 -10.24
CA GLY A 53 -2.30 1.85 -10.86
C GLY A 53 -3.58 1.04 -10.72
N ARG A 54 -3.52 -0.25 -11.00
CA ARG A 54 -4.66 -1.16 -10.84
C ARG A 54 -5.10 -1.26 -9.38
N SER A 55 -4.16 -1.44 -8.47
CA SER A 55 -4.45 -1.57 -7.04
C SER A 55 -5.05 -0.29 -6.45
N ALA A 56 -4.51 0.87 -6.80
CA ALA A 56 -5.04 2.16 -6.36
C ALA A 56 -6.48 2.37 -6.85
N SER A 57 -6.77 2.05 -8.12
CA SER A 57 -8.15 2.14 -8.65
C SER A 57 -9.09 1.20 -7.91
N MET A 58 -8.70 -0.06 -7.68
CA MET A 58 -9.52 -1.03 -6.95
C MET A 58 -9.81 -0.58 -5.51
N ILE A 59 -8.84 0.04 -4.83
CA ILE A 59 -9.03 0.56 -3.47
C ILE A 59 -9.99 1.74 -3.49
N ALA A 60 -9.82 2.72 -4.38
CA ALA A 60 -10.69 3.88 -4.49
C ALA A 60 -12.14 3.47 -4.79
N ASP A 61 -12.34 2.58 -5.76
CA ASP A 61 -13.66 2.06 -6.14
C ASP A 61 -14.32 1.28 -4.99
N GLY A 62 -13.54 0.46 -4.30
CA GLY A 62 -14.06 -0.33 -3.19
C GLY A 62 -14.34 0.48 -1.93
N MET A 63 -13.57 1.54 -1.65
CA MET A 63 -13.91 2.50 -0.60
C MET A 63 -15.26 3.17 -0.89
N ALA A 64 -15.46 3.65 -2.12
CA ALA A 64 -16.73 4.25 -2.55
C ALA A 64 -17.91 3.27 -2.45
N ALA A 65 -17.66 1.99 -2.65
CA ALA A 65 -18.65 0.91 -2.49
C ALA A 65 -18.84 0.44 -1.04
N GLY A 66 -18.16 1.06 -0.06
CA GLY A 66 -18.25 0.68 1.36
C GLY A 66 -17.62 -0.68 1.71
N MET A 67 -16.76 -1.20 0.85
CA MET A 67 -16.08 -2.48 1.11
C MET A 67 -15.11 -2.35 2.29
N PRO A 68 -15.06 -3.33 3.21
CA PRO A 68 -14.14 -3.25 4.35
C PRO A 68 -12.69 -3.47 3.93
N PRO A 69 -11.68 -2.92 4.66
CA PRO A 69 -10.27 -3.04 4.33
C PRO A 69 -9.79 -4.48 4.08
N ARG A 70 -10.32 -5.45 4.83
CA ARG A 70 -9.97 -6.87 4.69
C ARG A 70 -10.29 -7.46 3.31
N ALA A 71 -11.26 -6.88 2.59
CA ALA A 71 -11.60 -7.31 1.23
C ALA A 71 -10.46 -7.04 0.23
N PHE A 72 -9.54 -6.12 0.58
CA PHE A 72 -8.40 -5.73 -0.25
C PHE A 72 -7.08 -6.39 0.16
N ARG A 73 -7.11 -7.44 1.02
CA ARG A 73 -5.89 -8.08 1.51
C ARG A 73 -4.93 -8.44 0.36
N GLN A 74 -5.43 -9.07 -0.71
CA GLN A 74 -4.57 -9.44 -1.86
C GLN A 74 -4.05 -8.19 -2.59
N THR A 75 -4.89 -7.19 -2.78
CA THR A 75 -4.51 -5.92 -3.42
C THR A 75 -3.42 -5.19 -2.63
N PHE A 76 -3.54 -5.17 -1.31
CA PHE A 76 -2.49 -4.63 -0.44
C PHE A 76 -1.23 -5.49 -0.45
N ASP A 77 -1.36 -6.82 -0.41
CA ASP A 77 -0.20 -7.73 -0.47
C ASP A 77 0.64 -7.50 -1.73
N ASP A 78 -0.01 -7.37 -2.88
CA ASP A 78 0.67 -7.12 -4.17
C ASP A 78 1.52 -5.83 -4.14
N MET A 79 1.02 -4.76 -3.54
CA MET A 79 1.73 -3.48 -3.43
C MET A 79 2.80 -3.48 -2.33
N ILE A 80 2.43 -3.98 -1.14
CA ILE A 80 3.29 -3.96 0.05
C ILE A 80 4.51 -4.84 -0.15
N ARG A 81 4.33 -6.02 -0.74
CA ARG A 81 5.39 -6.98 -0.99
C ARG A 81 6.48 -6.41 -1.91
N ILE A 82 6.10 -5.72 -2.98
CA ILE A 82 7.05 -5.04 -3.87
C ILE A 82 7.93 -4.07 -3.07
N ARG A 83 7.32 -3.25 -2.22
CA ARG A 83 8.00 -2.19 -1.47
C ARG A 83 8.83 -2.76 -0.31
N ALA A 84 8.34 -3.80 0.37
CA ALA A 84 9.05 -4.46 1.46
C ALA A 84 10.33 -5.18 0.99
N VAL A 85 10.29 -5.82 -0.19
CA VAL A 85 11.47 -6.47 -0.81
C VAL A 85 12.52 -5.43 -1.20
N GLN A 86 12.11 -4.25 -1.63
CA GLN A 86 13.00 -3.12 -1.95
C GLN A 86 13.62 -2.46 -0.71
N GLY A 87 13.24 -2.87 0.50
CA GLY A 87 13.77 -2.34 1.74
C GLY A 87 13.19 -0.99 2.16
N ILE A 88 12.07 -0.57 1.57
CA ILE A 88 11.35 0.65 1.96
C ILE A 88 10.83 0.46 3.38
N SER A 89 10.95 1.50 4.22
CA SER A 89 10.54 1.45 5.63
C SER A 89 9.02 1.30 5.78
N PRO A 90 8.52 0.73 6.91
CA PRO A 90 7.07 0.57 7.11
C PRO A 90 6.30 1.89 7.03
N SER A 91 6.83 2.98 7.58
CA SER A 91 6.18 4.30 7.53
C SER A 91 6.06 4.84 6.10
N GLU A 92 7.10 4.67 5.28
CA GLU A 92 7.09 5.04 3.87
C GLU A 92 6.17 4.13 3.05
N VAL A 93 6.09 2.83 3.41
CA VAL A 93 5.16 1.90 2.77
C VAL A 93 3.70 2.31 2.99
N MET A 94 3.37 2.91 4.15
CA MET A 94 2.01 3.37 4.48
C MET A 94 1.67 4.77 3.94
N SER A 95 2.62 5.49 3.33
CA SER A 95 2.45 6.88 2.88
C SER A 95 1.20 7.10 2.01
N PHE A 96 0.82 6.14 1.18
CA PHE A 96 -0.37 6.23 0.33
C PHE A 96 -1.69 6.32 1.11
N LEU A 97 -1.81 5.66 2.26
CA LEU A 97 -3.00 5.75 3.12
C LEU A 97 -3.02 7.06 3.92
N PHE A 98 -1.85 7.54 4.35
CA PHE A 98 -1.75 8.86 4.98
C PHE A 98 -2.07 9.99 3.98
N ALA A 99 -1.69 9.86 2.71
CA ALA A 99 -2.03 10.82 1.66
C ALA A 99 -3.55 10.91 1.44
N VAL A 100 -4.26 9.78 1.41
CA VAL A 100 -5.72 9.74 1.33
C VAL A 100 -6.35 10.46 2.52
N ARG A 101 -5.90 10.18 3.75
CA ARG A 101 -6.40 10.86 4.96
C ARG A 101 -6.23 12.37 4.87
N LYS A 102 -5.06 12.83 4.43
CA LYS A 102 -4.77 14.26 4.27
C LYS A 102 -5.73 14.93 3.28
N VAL A 103 -5.95 14.31 2.12
CA VAL A 103 -6.89 14.85 1.11
C VAL A 103 -8.29 14.95 1.67
N LEU A 104 -8.83 13.90 2.27
CA LEU A 104 -10.18 13.89 2.82
C LEU A 104 -10.36 14.92 3.95
N THR A 105 -9.35 15.11 4.80
CA THR A 105 -9.39 16.14 5.84
C THR A 105 -9.38 17.55 5.25
N THR A 106 -8.57 17.80 4.21
CA THR A 106 -8.48 19.12 3.57
C THR A 106 -9.78 19.52 2.88
N VAL A 107 -10.47 18.56 2.27
CA VAL A 107 -11.77 18.82 1.60
C VAL A 107 -12.88 19.13 2.62
N THR A 108 -12.83 18.53 3.82
CA THR A 108 -13.82 18.80 4.89
C THR A 108 -13.64 20.14 5.60
N ASP A 109 -12.44 20.75 5.55
CA ASP A 109 -12.18 22.06 6.16
C ASP A 109 -12.70 23.23 5.27
N GLY A 110 -13.17 22.95 4.05
CA GLY A 110 -13.77 23.92 3.16
C GLY A 110 -15.17 24.33 3.63
N SER A 111 -15.42 25.65 3.80
CA SER A 111 -16.73 26.22 4.11
C SER A 111 -17.67 26.18 2.89
N GLY A 112 -18.23 25.00 2.58
CA GLY A 112 -19.15 24.78 1.47
C GLY A 112 -20.18 23.68 1.77
N ASP A 113 -21.14 23.48 0.86
CA ASP A 113 -22.20 22.46 0.96
C ASP A 113 -21.68 21.00 1.00
N ASP A 114 -20.37 20.80 0.81
CA ASP A 114 -19.69 19.50 0.83
C ASP A 114 -19.08 19.14 2.22
N CYS A 115 -19.50 19.81 3.29
CA CYS A 115 -18.98 19.52 4.63
C CYS A 115 -19.52 18.18 5.15
N LEU A 116 -18.64 17.20 5.29
CA LEU A 116 -18.99 15.89 5.85
C LEU A 116 -19.23 15.99 7.36
N PRO A 117 -20.30 15.41 7.92
CA PRO A 117 -20.49 15.33 9.38
C PRO A 117 -19.28 14.67 10.06
N VAL A 118 -18.94 15.12 11.27
CA VAL A 118 -17.81 14.59 12.05
C VAL A 118 -17.92 13.08 12.28
N SER A 119 -19.15 12.57 12.49
CA SER A 119 -19.42 11.13 12.62
C SER A 119 -19.01 10.35 11.38
N ASP A 120 -19.28 10.89 10.20
CA ASP A 120 -19.02 10.22 8.92
C ASP A 120 -17.54 10.28 8.57
N LEU A 121 -16.88 11.40 8.91
CA LEU A 121 -15.42 11.49 8.84
C LEU A 121 -14.73 10.49 9.77
N ALA A 122 -15.29 10.25 10.97
CA ALA A 122 -14.78 9.25 11.90
C ALA A 122 -14.86 7.83 11.30
N GLU A 123 -15.96 7.48 10.63
CA GLU A 123 -16.09 6.17 9.96
C GLU A 123 -15.07 5.98 8.81
N ILE A 124 -14.81 7.04 8.05
CA ILE A 124 -13.76 7.02 7.00
C ILE A 124 -12.37 6.83 7.62
N ASN A 125 -12.08 7.54 8.71
CA ASN A 125 -10.82 7.40 9.42
C ASN A 125 -10.65 5.99 10.02
N GLU A 126 -11.71 5.42 10.58
CA GLU A 126 -11.71 4.02 11.07
C GLU A 126 -11.39 3.03 9.94
N TRP A 127 -11.93 3.25 8.74
CA TRP A 127 -11.61 2.46 7.57
C TRP A 127 -10.12 2.56 7.22
N ILE A 128 -9.56 3.77 7.19
CA ILE A 128 -8.14 4.02 6.91
C ILE A 128 -7.24 3.37 7.96
N ASP A 129 -7.60 3.50 9.24
CA ASP A 129 -6.85 2.88 10.34
C ASP A 129 -6.86 1.34 10.24
N GLY A 130 -7.99 0.76 9.88
CA GLY A 130 -8.10 -0.67 9.60
C GLY A 130 -7.26 -1.11 8.40
N ALA A 131 -7.19 -0.29 7.36
CA ALA A 131 -6.32 -0.54 6.21
C ALA A 131 -4.84 -0.44 6.58
N ILE A 132 -4.43 0.55 7.37
CA ILE A 132 -3.06 0.70 7.86
C ILE A 132 -2.66 -0.51 8.70
N ALA A 133 -3.51 -0.93 9.65
CA ALA A 133 -3.25 -2.10 10.49
C ALA A 133 -3.04 -3.37 9.65
N LEU A 134 -3.93 -3.61 8.67
CA LEU A 134 -3.80 -4.74 7.74
C LEU A 134 -2.51 -4.67 6.91
N CYS A 135 -2.15 -3.49 6.41
CA CYS A 135 -0.92 -3.29 5.65
C CYS A 135 0.34 -3.54 6.51
N MET A 136 0.30 -3.16 7.80
CA MET A 136 1.40 -3.44 8.74
C MET A 136 1.58 -4.94 8.94
N ASP A 137 0.49 -5.69 9.13
CA ASP A 137 0.55 -7.15 9.26
C ASP A 137 1.17 -7.79 8.01
N ILE A 138 0.72 -7.38 6.81
CA ILE A 138 1.26 -7.86 5.54
C ILE A 138 2.75 -7.52 5.40
N TYR A 139 3.15 -6.31 5.77
CA TYR A 139 4.55 -5.89 5.75
C TYR A 139 5.40 -6.77 6.67
N MET A 140 4.96 -7.01 7.90
CA MET A 140 5.67 -7.86 8.86
C MET A 140 5.78 -9.29 8.39
N GLU A 141 4.70 -9.89 7.87
CA GLU A 141 4.72 -11.22 7.26
C GLU A 141 5.77 -11.31 6.13
N CYS A 142 5.81 -10.31 5.25
CA CYS A 142 6.78 -10.25 4.16
C CYS A 142 8.23 -10.17 4.68
N ARG A 143 8.49 -9.30 5.65
CA ARG A 143 9.84 -9.13 6.25
C ARG A 143 10.30 -10.38 6.99
N GLU A 144 9.41 -11.04 7.70
CA GLU A 144 9.71 -12.31 8.37
C GLU A 144 10.07 -13.41 7.37
N ASN A 145 9.32 -13.52 6.28
CA ASN A 145 9.63 -14.46 5.20
C ASN A 145 11.01 -14.20 4.57
N ILE A 146 11.34 -12.93 4.30
CA ILE A 146 12.66 -12.55 3.77
C ILE A 146 13.77 -12.92 4.76
N PHE A 147 13.55 -12.65 6.04
CA PHE A 147 14.52 -13.00 7.09
C PHE A 147 14.74 -14.51 7.17
N ASN A 148 13.68 -15.31 7.19
CA ASN A 148 13.74 -16.76 7.25
C ASN A 148 14.47 -17.36 6.04
N LEU A 149 14.24 -16.82 4.83
CA LEU A 149 14.97 -17.22 3.62
C LEU A 149 16.48 -16.96 3.76
N LYS A 150 16.87 -15.77 4.23
CA LYS A 150 18.28 -15.44 4.48
C LYS A 150 18.94 -16.36 5.50
N VAL A 151 18.23 -16.68 6.60
CA VAL A 151 18.72 -17.62 7.62
C VAL A 151 18.92 -19.02 7.03
N MET A 152 17.99 -19.50 6.19
CA MET A 152 18.13 -20.80 5.52
C MET A 152 19.31 -20.83 4.56
N GLU A 153 19.54 -19.78 3.79
CA GLU A 153 20.70 -19.66 2.90
C GLU A 153 22.02 -19.71 3.69
N LEU A 154 22.13 -18.93 4.76
CA LEU A 154 23.34 -18.94 5.62
C LEU A 154 23.62 -20.31 6.23
N LYS A 155 22.58 -21.05 6.65
CA LYS A 155 22.74 -22.43 7.15
C LYS A 155 23.25 -23.38 6.07
N LYS A 156 22.75 -23.28 4.84
CA LYS A 156 23.21 -24.08 3.69
C LYS A 156 24.69 -23.82 3.37
N PHE A 157 25.10 -22.55 3.32
CA PHE A 157 26.50 -22.18 3.09
C PHE A 157 27.41 -22.64 4.22
N GLY A 158 26.97 -22.54 5.48
CA GLY A 158 27.73 -23.02 6.63
C GLY A 158 27.88 -24.54 6.65
N ALA A 159 26.92 -25.31 6.20
CA ALA A 159 27.00 -26.77 6.05
C ALA A 159 27.96 -27.17 4.92
N ALA A 160 27.83 -26.54 3.73
CA ALA A 160 28.73 -26.81 2.60
C ALA A 160 30.20 -26.49 2.92
N GLY A 161 30.45 -25.42 3.67
CA GLY A 161 31.79 -25.05 4.11
C GLY A 161 32.42 -26.09 5.10
N ARG A 162 31.62 -26.77 5.92
CA ARG A 162 32.05 -27.84 6.79
C ARG A 162 32.40 -29.12 6.02
N GLU A 163 31.55 -29.54 5.08
CA GLU A 163 31.82 -30.70 4.23
C GLU A 163 33.11 -30.56 3.40
N MET A 164 33.39 -29.35 2.89
CA MET A 164 34.60 -29.09 2.12
C MET A 164 35.87 -29.16 3.02
N ARG A 165 35.80 -28.81 4.29
CA ARG A 165 36.91 -28.96 5.26
C ARG A 165 37.17 -30.40 5.62
N GLU A 166 36.11 -31.19 5.80
CA GLU A 166 36.26 -32.63 6.14
C GLU A 166 36.83 -33.45 4.99
N LYS A 167 36.59 -33.09 3.74
CA LYS A 167 37.15 -33.75 2.54
C LYS A 167 38.59 -33.36 2.22
N ARG A 168 39.20 -32.43 2.97
CA ARG A 168 40.59 -31.97 2.78
C ARG A 168 41.56 -32.57 3.80
N ILE A 169 41.11 -33.40 4.73
CA ILE A 169 41.89 -34.16 5.69
C ILE A 169 41.95 -35.63 5.25
#